data_55dc851fc026934bf4b98d5922e0bcf4
#
_entry.id   55dc851fc026934bf4b98d5922e0bcf4
#
_cell.length_a   1.000
_cell.length_b   1.000
_cell.length_c   1.000
_cell.angle_alpha   90.00
_cell.angle_beta   90.00
_cell.angle_gamma   90.00
#
_symmetry.space_group_name_H-M   'P 1'
#
loop_
_entity.id
_entity.type
_entity.pdbx_description
1 polymer ?
#
loop_
_entity_poly.entity_id
_entity_poly.type
_entity_poly.pdbx_seq_one_letter_code
_entity_poly.pdbx_strand_id
1 'polypeptide(L)'
;MNTTLQITPRALSEYYAETKCTWCDGCGNYGIWSAVKYSLVELKLHPWQVCLCYDVGCHGNGSDKIQGYRFHGLHGRVIPFAAGAKLANMKVPVIAFGGDGATFSEGVAHLVHAVRSNYPITFVLHNNANYGLTTGRRVR
;
A
#
# COMPACT_ATOMS: atom_id res chain seq x y z
N MET A 1 -20.97 28.17 -13.53
CA MET A 1 -21.65 27.39 -12.49
C MET A 1 -20.59 26.78 -11.60
N ASN A 2 -20.38 27.37 -10.41
CA ASN A 2 -19.45 26.83 -9.42
C ASN A 2 -20.15 25.67 -8.68
N THR A 3 -19.95 24.46 -9.14
CA THR A 3 -20.36 23.29 -8.36
C THR A 3 -19.31 23.10 -7.27
N THR A 4 -19.53 23.74 -6.13
CA THR A 4 -18.77 23.43 -4.92
C THR A 4 -19.11 21.99 -4.56
N LEU A 5 -18.21 21.06 -4.86
CA LEU A 5 -18.30 19.68 -4.38
C LEU A 5 -18.36 19.74 -2.86
N GLN A 6 -19.54 19.55 -2.30
CA GLN A 6 -19.69 19.38 -0.86
C GLN A 6 -18.93 18.12 -0.47
N ILE A 7 -17.78 18.31 0.19
CA ILE A 7 -16.96 17.22 0.71
C ILE A 7 -17.70 16.67 1.94
N THR A 8 -18.53 15.67 1.71
CA THR A 8 -19.15 14.90 2.80
C THR A 8 -18.05 14.20 3.59
N PRO A 9 -18.11 14.12 4.92
CA PRO A 9 -17.16 13.35 5.70
C PRO A 9 -17.12 11.90 5.18
N ARG A 10 -15.93 11.36 4.96
CA ARG A 10 -15.77 10.00 4.45
C ARG A 10 -16.11 8.99 5.52
N ALA A 11 -16.91 8.00 5.16
CA ALA A 11 -17.18 6.88 6.04
C ALA A 11 -16.10 5.80 5.85
N LEU A 12 -15.70 5.16 6.94
CA LEU A 12 -14.74 4.05 6.91
C LEU A 12 -15.23 2.92 5.99
N SER A 13 -16.55 2.73 5.89
CA SER A 13 -17.20 1.74 5.04
C SER A 13 -16.91 1.90 3.54
N GLU A 14 -16.59 3.10 3.08
CA GLU A 14 -16.24 3.33 1.66
C GLU A 14 -14.96 2.59 1.25
N TYR A 15 -14.11 2.26 2.21
CA TYR A 15 -12.84 1.57 1.98
C TYR A 15 -12.92 0.06 2.19
N TYR A 16 -14.05 -0.49 2.63
CA TYR A 16 -14.20 -1.94 2.76
C TYR A 16 -14.40 -2.59 1.39
N ALA A 17 -13.68 -3.67 1.16
CA ALA A 17 -13.91 -4.58 0.05
C ALA A 17 -14.59 -5.85 0.56
N GLU A 18 -15.37 -6.51 -0.30
CA GLU A 18 -16.11 -7.71 0.04
C GLU A 18 -15.23 -8.96 0.20
N THR A 19 -13.99 -8.89 -0.28
CA THR A 19 -13.06 -10.01 -0.26
C THR A 19 -12.69 -10.41 1.17
N LYS A 20 -12.90 -11.69 1.49
CA LYS A 20 -12.56 -12.26 2.79
C LYS A 20 -11.06 -12.12 3.07
N CYS A 21 -10.73 -11.71 4.28
CA CYS A 21 -9.35 -11.60 4.73
C CYS A 21 -8.74 -12.99 4.91
N THR A 22 -7.51 -13.17 4.42
CA THR A 22 -6.79 -14.46 4.45
C THR A 22 -5.55 -14.43 5.35
N TRP A 23 -5.37 -13.36 6.10
CA TRP A 23 -4.29 -13.27 7.08
C TRP A 23 -4.58 -14.13 8.31
N CYS A 24 -3.52 -14.60 8.94
CA CYS A 24 -3.62 -15.39 10.16
C CYS A 24 -4.24 -14.59 11.31
N ASP A 25 -4.86 -15.26 12.27
CA ASP A 25 -5.41 -14.63 13.45
C ASP A 25 -4.32 -13.88 14.23
N GLY A 26 -4.60 -12.65 14.62
CA GLY A 26 -3.65 -11.78 15.31
C GLY A 26 -2.54 -11.19 14.42
N CYS A 27 -2.61 -11.35 13.10
CA CYS A 27 -1.61 -10.81 12.19
C CYS A 27 -1.58 -9.28 12.23
N GLY A 28 -0.37 -8.70 12.31
CA GLY A 28 -0.15 -7.24 12.29
C GLY A 28 -0.70 -6.53 11.05
N ASN A 29 -0.90 -7.24 9.94
CA ASN A 29 -1.49 -6.70 8.73
C ASN A 29 -2.91 -6.14 8.96
N TYR A 30 -3.70 -6.70 9.89
CA TYR A 30 -5.01 -6.15 10.26
C TYR A 30 -4.89 -4.74 10.84
N GLY A 31 -3.88 -4.52 11.70
CA GLY A 31 -3.62 -3.21 12.29
C GLY A 31 -3.21 -2.19 11.24
N ILE A 32 -2.29 -2.54 10.35
CA ILE A 32 -1.84 -1.67 9.26
C ILE A 32 -2.99 -1.33 8.31
N TRP A 33 -3.75 -2.34 7.89
CA TRP A 33 -4.92 -2.17 7.03
C TRP A 33 -5.97 -1.23 7.64
N SER A 34 -6.24 -1.36 8.93
CA SER A 34 -7.14 -0.46 9.66
C SER A 34 -6.57 0.95 9.74
N ALA A 35 -5.29 1.11 10.12
CA ALA A 35 -4.65 2.41 10.22
C ALA A 35 -4.67 3.16 8.89
N VAL A 36 -4.39 2.49 7.78
CA VAL A 36 -4.45 3.09 6.44
C VAL A 36 -5.85 3.62 6.14
N LYS A 37 -6.90 2.82 6.37
CA LYS A 37 -8.29 3.26 6.14
C LYS A 37 -8.66 4.47 7.00
N TYR A 38 -8.31 4.46 8.28
CA TYR A 38 -8.56 5.61 9.16
C TYR A 38 -7.82 6.86 8.67
N SER A 39 -6.56 6.73 8.28
CA SER A 39 -5.78 7.86 7.75
C SER A 39 -6.41 8.44 6.47
N LEU A 40 -6.89 7.59 5.56
CA LEU A 40 -7.54 8.05 4.33
C LEU A 40 -8.87 8.78 4.61
N VAL A 41 -9.64 8.31 5.60
CA VAL A 41 -10.85 8.99 6.08
C VAL A 41 -10.52 10.35 6.70
N GLU A 42 -9.50 10.41 7.56
CA GLU A 42 -9.04 11.65 8.20
C GLU A 42 -8.58 12.68 7.17
N LEU A 43 -7.85 12.22 6.14
CA LEU A 43 -7.42 13.03 5.01
C LEU A 43 -8.57 13.41 4.05
N LYS A 44 -9.79 12.93 4.31
CA LYS A 44 -11.01 13.17 3.50
C LYS A 44 -10.83 12.76 2.03
N LEU A 45 -10.02 11.75 1.77
CA LEU A 45 -9.82 11.21 0.44
C LEU A 45 -10.96 10.23 0.09
N HIS A 46 -11.36 10.19 -1.16
CA HIS A 46 -12.17 9.09 -1.69
C HIS A 46 -11.29 7.93 -2.11
N PRO A 47 -11.81 6.69 -2.17
CA PRO A 47 -11.06 5.54 -2.69
C PRO A 47 -10.42 5.78 -4.07
N TRP A 48 -11.08 6.52 -4.95
CA TRP A 48 -10.54 6.87 -6.28
C TRP A 48 -9.59 8.08 -6.31
N GLN A 49 -9.25 8.64 -5.17
CA GLN A 49 -8.30 9.75 -5.05
C GLN A 49 -6.94 9.32 -4.51
N VAL A 50 -6.73 8.01 -4.31
CA VAL A 50 -5.48 7.44 -3.81
C VAL A 50 -5.07 6.24 -4.66
N CYS A 51 -3.77 6.11 -4.89
CA CYS A 51 -3.18 4.95 -5.53
C CYS A 51 -2.47 4.09 -4.48
N LEU A 52 -2.87 2.83 -4.37
CA LEU A 52 -2.36 1.85 -3.41
C LEU A 52 -1.59 0.77 -4.17
N CYS A 53 -0.27 0.75 -4.02
CA CYS A 53 0.62 -0.17 -4.71
C CYS A 53 1.08 -1.26 -3.74
N TYR A 54 0.88 -2.52 -4.10
CA TYR A 54 1.21 -3.67 -3.27
C TYR A 54 2.29 -4.53 -3.91
N ASP A 55 3.24 -4.95 -3.10
CA ASP A 55 4.22 -5.98 -3.43
C ASP A 55 3.65 -7.37 -3.21
N VAL A 56 4.37 -8.41 -3.56
CA VAL A 56 4.02 -9.81 -3.36
C VAL A 56 4.38 -10.27 -1.96
N GLY A 57 3.43 -10.89 -1.28
CA GLY A 57 3.57 -11.39 0.10
C GLY A 57 2.24 -11.33 0.84
N CYS A 58 2.23 -11.66 2.14
CA CYS A 58 1.01 -11.58 2.94
C CYS A 58 0.39 -10.18 2.93
N HIS A 59 1.23 -9.14 2.99
CA HIS A 59 0.79 -7.75 2.86
C HIS A 59 0.14 -7.47 1.50
N GLY A 60 0.64 -8.10 0.43
CA GLY A 60 0.12 -7.96 -0.94
C GLY A 60 -1.34 -8.41 -1.08
N ASN A 61 -1.77 -9.38 -0.27
CA ASN A 61 -3.17 -9.78 -0.19
C ASN A 61 -4.09 -8.65 0.30
N GLY A 62 -3.54 -7.56 0.82
CA GLY A 62 -4.29 -6.34 1.14
C GLY A 62 -4.85 -5.62 -0.08
N SER A 63 -4.29 -5.87 -1.26
CA SER A 63 -4.68 -5.22 -2.51
C SER A 63 -6.15 -5.43 -2.89
N ASP A 64 -6.75 -6.55 -2.54
CA ASP A 64 -8.15 -6.87 -2.81
C ASP A 64 -9.08 -6.65 -1.60
N LYS A 65 -8.55 -6.13 -0.48
CA LYS A 65 -9.25 -5.96 0.80
C LYS A 65 -9.54 -4.49 1.16
N ILE A 66 -9.13 -3.57 0.30
CA ILE A 66 -9.38 -2.14 0.46
C ILE A 66 -9.83 -1.55 -0.87
N GLN A 67 -10.80 -0.65 -0.85
CA GLN A 67 -11.23 0.07 -2.05
C GLN A 67 -10.24 1.20 -2.39
N GLY A 68 -10.01 1.41 -3.70
CA GLY A 68 -9.10 2.42 -4.22
C GLY A 68 -8.57 2.06 -5.60
N TYR A 69 -7.73 2.90 -6.19
CA TYR A 69 -6.89 2.49 -7.31
C TYR A 69 -5.78 1.59 -6.77
N ARG A 70 -5.90 0.30 -7.03
CA ARG A 70 -5.05 -0.73 -6.44
C ARG A 70 -4.23 -1.41 -7.52
N PHE A 71 -2.95 -1.57 -7.23
CA PHE A 71 -2.03 -2.31 -8.06
C PHE A 71 -1.33 -3.37 -7.22
N HIS A 72 -1.24 -4.58 -7.73
CA HIS A 72 -0.47 -5.67 -7.17
C HIS A 72 0.60 -6.05 -8.18
N GLY A 73 1.84 -5.71 -7.86
CA GLY A 73 2.97 -5.81 -8.78
C GLY A 73 3.79 -7.09 -8.62
N LEU A 74 5.01 -7.06 -9.17
CA LEU A 74 6.00 -8.13 -9.05
C LEU A 74 6.78 -7.99 -7.74
N HIS A 75 7.28 -9.13 -7.23
CA HIS A 75 8.06 -9.22 -5.99
C HIS A 75 9.29 -8.31 -6.01
N GLY A 76 9.43 -7.46 -4.98
CA GLY A 76 10.51 -6.49 -4.87
C GLY A 76 10.44 -5.32 -5.85
N ARG A 77 9.30 -5.11 -6.54
CA ARG A 77 9.16 -4.08 -7.57
C ARG A 77 8.12 -3.02 -7.26
N VAL A 78 7.55 -3.02 -6.07
CA VAL A 78 6.50 -2.05 -5.70
C VAL A 78 7.02 -0.61 -5.70
N ILE A 79 8.25 -0.37 -5.27
CA ILE A 79 8.84 0.97 -5.17
C ILE A 79 8.95 1.64 -6.54
N PRO A 80 9.62 1.05 -7.56
CA PRO A 80 9.69 1.67 -8.88
C PRO A 80 8.31 1.78 -9.54
N PHE A 81 7.42 0.83 -9.29
CA PHE A 81 6.04 0.90 -9.75
C PHE A 81 5.30 2.10 -9.16
N ALA A 82 5.37 2.29 -7.83
CA ALA A 82 4.76 3.42 -7.13
C ALA A 82 5.37 4.76 -7.57
N ALA A 83 6.69 4.82 -7.77
CA ALA A 83 7.35 5.99 -8.31
C ALA A 83 6.85 6.34 -9.71
N GLY A 84 6.72 5.34 -10.59
CA GLY A 84 6.15 5.52 -11.93
C GLY A 84 4.70 6.02 -11.89
N ALA A 85 3.86 5.44 -11.04
CA ALA A 85 2.47 5.89 -10.83
C ALA A 85 2.41 7.35 -10.35
N LYS A 86 3.31 7.73 -9.42
CA LYS A 86 3.39 9.09 -8.91
C LYS A 86 3.85 10.08 -9.99
N LEU A 87 4.86 9.72 -10.78
CA LEU A 87 5.34 10.55 -11.89
C LEU A 87 4.29 10.73 -12.99
N ALA A 88 3.48 9.70 -13.23
CA ALA A 88 2.37 9.78 -14.19
C ALA A 88 1.27 10.75 -13.74
N ASN A 89 1.04 10.86 -12.42
CA ASN A 89 0.09 11.81 -11.86
C ASN A 89 0.55 12.33 -10.50
N MET A 90 1.23 13.47 -10.52
CA MET A 90 1.77 14.12 -9.32
C MET A 90 0.71 14.59 -8.31
N LYS A 91 -0.56 14.68 -8.71
CA LYS A 91 -1.66 15.14 -7.82
C LYS A 91 -2.21 14.03 -6.95
N VAL A 92 -2.11 12.77 -7.39
CA VAL A 92 -2.66 11.63 -6.66
C VAL A 92 -1.67 11.20 -5.57
N PRO A 93 -2.08 11.08 -4.30
CA PRO A 93 -1.30 10.41 -3.27
C PRO A 93 -1.02 8.96 -3.66
N VAL A 94 0.22 8.51 -3.50
CA VAL A 94 0.63 7.14 -3.77
C VAL A 94 1.20 6.53 -2.50
N ILE A 95 0.63 5.40 -2.08
CA ILE A 95 1.09 4.63 -0.93
C ILE A 95 1.52 3.26 -1.45
N ALA A 96 2.75 2.88 -1.15
CA ALA A 96 3.32 1.59 -1.51
C ALA A 96 3.50 0.72 -0.27
N PHE A 97 3.17 -0.56 -0.38
CA PHE A 97 3.26 -1.55 0.69
C PHE A 97 4.22 -2.66 0.27
N GLY A 98 5.29 -2.85 1.02
CA GLY A 98 6.29 -3.88 0.75
C GLY A 98 6.65 -4.67 1.99
N GLY A 99 6.93 -5.96 1.84
CA GLY A 99 7.51 -6.77 2.90
C GLY A 99 9.02 -6.55 3.00
N ASP A 100 9.57 -6.77 4.18
CA ASP A 100 11.02 -6.67 4.43
C ASP A 100 11.83 -7.61 3.52
N GLY A 101 11.36 -8.84 3.32
CA GLY A 101 11.99 -9.79 2.41
C GLY A 101 12.10 -9.26 0.99
N ALA A 102 10.98 -8.88 0.40
CA ALA A 102 10.93 -8.32 -0.94
C ALA A 102 11.77 -7.05 -1.08
N THR A 103 11.68 -6.17 -0.09
CA THR A 103 12.32 -4.86 -0.11
C THR A 103 13.83 -4.95 0.01
N PHE A 104 14.33 -5.75 0.95
CA PHE A 104 15.76 -5.83 1.26
C PHE A 104 16.51 -6.93 0.49
N SER A 105 15.79 -7.79 -0.23
CA SER A 105 16.41 -8.74 -1.18
C SER A 105 16.31 -8.21 -2.60
N GLU A 106 15.23 -8.55 -3.31
CA GLU A 106 15.08 -8.24 -4.73
C GLU A 106 14.87 -6.74 -5.00
N GLY A 107 14.36 -6.01 -4.01
CA GLY A 107 14.00 -4.60 -4.12
C GLY A 107 15.04 -3.60 -3.63
N VAL A 108 16.17 -4.05 -3.03
CA VAL A 108 17.08 -3.15 -2.31
C VAL A 108 17.62 -2.01 -3.17
N ALA A 109 17.98 -2.26 -4.42
CA ALA A 109 18.48 -1.23 -5.33
C ALA A 109 17.40 -0.18 -5.63
N HIS A 110 16.16 -0.61 -5.74
CA HIS A 110 15.02 0.30 -5.95
C HIS A 110 14.74 1.18 -4.73
N LEU A 111 14.87 0.61 -3.51
CA LEU A 111 14.75 1.38 -2.28
C LEU A 111 15.80 2.48 -2.19
N VAL A 112 17.08 2.11 -2.39
CA VAL A 112 18.20 3.06 -2.35
C VAL A 112 18.03 4.17 -3.37
N HIS A 113 17.66 3.81 -4.61
CA HIS A 113 17.41 4.79 -5.66
C HIS A 113 16.23 5.72 -5.32
N ALA A 114 15.13 5.18 -4.82
CA ALA A 114 13.95 5.96 -4.48
C ALA A 114 14.22 6.95 -3.35
N VAL A 115 14.95 6.54 -2.32
CA VAL A 115 15.37 7.42 -1.22
C VAL A 115 16.27 8.53 -1.74
N ARG A 116 17.27 8.21 -2.55
CA ARG A 116 18.17 9.19 -3.15
C ARG A 116 17.43 10.20 -4.04
N SER A 117 16.46 9.73 -4.82
CA SER A 117 15.67 10.56 -5.76
C SER A 117 14.53 11.31 -5.06
N ASN A 118 14.26 10.98 -3.80
CA ASN A 118 13.21 11.60 -2.98
C ASN A 118 11.85 11.65 -3.68
N TYR A 119 11.42 10.53 -4.26
CA TYR A 119 10.09 10.45 -4.87
C TYR A 119 9.00 10.71 -3.84
N PRO A 120 8.00 11.57 -4.16
CA PRO A 120 6.93 11.92 -3.21
C PRO A 120 5.88 10.79 -3.10
N ILE A 121 6.32 9.65 -2.61
CA ILE A 121 5.49 8.47 -2.30
C ILE A 121 5.60 8.15 -0.82
N THR A 122 4.56 7.54 -0.25
CA THR A 122 4.60 6.97 1.09
C THR A 122 4.89 5.48 0.97
N PHE A 123 5.96 5.02 1.60
CA PHE A 123 6.30 3.59 1.61
C PHE A 123 6.08 3.01 3.01
N VAL A 124 5.22 2.00 3.11
CA VAL A 124 4.91 1.26 4.33
C VAL A 124 5.61 -0.10 4.29
N LEU A 125 6.63 -0.25 5.10
CA LEU A 125 7.38 -1.50 5.22
C LEU A 125 6.73 -2.42 6.27
N HIS A 126 6.28 -3.59 5.81
CA HIS A 126 5.78 -4.66 6.68
C HIS A 126 6.97 -5.53 7.10
N ASN A 127 7.54 -5.23 8.27
CA ASN A 127 8.72 -5.93 8.77
C ASN A 127 8.33 -6.97 9.82
N ASN A 128 8.48 -8.24 9.45
CA ASN A 128 8.31 -9.37 10.35
C ASN A 128 9.53 -10.31 10.37
N ALA A 129 10.64 -9.89 9.74
CA ALA A 129 11.88 -10.66 9.56
C ALA A 129 11.64 -12.04 8.93
N ASN A 130 10.61 -12.18 8.09
CA ASN A 130 10.21 -13.48 7.58
C ASN A 130 9.49 -13.40 6.22
N TYR A 131 9.74 -14.36 5.33
CA TYR A 131 8.94 -14.64 4.16
C TYR A 131 7.67 -15.45 4.55
N GLY A 132 6.69 -14.79 5.17
CA GLY A 132 5.53 -15.42 5.78
C GLY A 132 4.63 -16.19 4.80
N LEU A 133 4.40 -15.66 3.60
CA LEU A 133 3.50 -16.26 2.60
C LEU A 133 4.00 -17.63 2.11
N THR A 134 5.32 -17.81 2.03
CA THR A 134 5.98 -19.03 1.54
C THR A 134 6.45 -19.94 2.65
N THR A 135 5.82 -19.89 3.84
CA THR A 135 6.07 -20.75 4.99
C THR A 135 7.42 -20.59 5.70
N GLY A 136 7.95 -19.37 5.72
CA GLY A 136 8.86 -19.03 6.79
C GLY A 136 10.34 -19.22 6.53
N ARG A 137 10.90 -18.61 5.48
CA ARG A 137 12.33 -18.34 5.46
C ARG A 137 12.64 -17.04 6.19
N ARG A 138 13.57 -17.06 7.14
CA ARG A 138 14.08 -15.83 7.74
C ARG A 138 14.74 -14.96 6.67
N VAL A 139 14.41 -13.68 6.70
CA VAL A 139 15.18 -12.65 5.97
C VAL A 139 16.51 -12.49 6.71
N ARG A 140 17.61 -12.79 6.06
CA ARG A 140 18.97 -12.64 6.61
C ARG A 140 19.60 -11.38 6.06
#